data_8da47bd81ccffa46f8d06a9478a7bba0
#
_entry.id   8da47bd81ccffa46f8d06a9478a7bba0
#
_cell.length_a   1.000
_cell.length_b   1.000
_cell.length_c   1.000
_cell.angle_alpha   90.00
_cell.angle_beta   90.00
_cell.angle_gamma   90.00
#
_symmetry.space_group_name_H-M   'P 1'
#
loop_
_entity.id
_entity.type
_entity.pdbx_description
1 polymer ?
#
loop_
_entity_poly.entity_id
_entity_poly.type
_entity_poly.pdbx_seq_one_letter_code
_entity_poly.pdbx_strand_id
1 'polypeptide(L)'
;MNSTVIMVAFKSESLIYRNIENFSNNTKIIVIENSGNLSLKKKIETNYKNTKVILNENRGFGHAANLGAKYANTKYLLFCSPDNIVENNGIEKLEKISKELKDNFGLLVLSDINENQTLKVKITKVTGVLCFFAVRDNFIKLNGFDENFFLYYEDNDLIKRLLKNNEDIYKVPINYKNLLGSHNSELNFPVEVNRNWHLMWSKFYFNKKHYGYFYAFLSTFPYLIRALIKI
;
A
#
# COMPACT_ATOMS: atom_id res chain seq x y z
N MET A 1 -0.70 -18.64 -11.74
CA MET A 1 -0.94 -17.30 -11.22
C MET A 1 0.22 -16.41 -11.64
N ASN A 2 -0.03 -15.23 -12.21
CA ASN A 2 1.00 -14.32 -12.72
C ASN A 2 1.10 -13.05 -11.87
N SER A 3 0.83 -13.19 -10.59
CA SER A 3 0.83 -12.11 -9.61
C SER A 3 1.77 -12.39 -8.45
N THR A 4 2.34 -11.33 -7.88
CA THR A 4 3.08 -11.35 -6.62
C THR A 4 2.41 -10.41 -5.62
N VAL A 5 2.17 -10.89 -4.40
CA VAL A 5 1.73 -10.06 -3.28
C VAL A 5 2.94 -9.38 -2.69
N ILE A 6 2.89 -8.05 -2.58
CA ILE A 6 3.90 -7.22 -1.90
C ILE A 6 3.31 -6.78 -0.57
N MET A 7 3.91 -7.23 0.52
CA MET A 7 3.47 -6.94 1.88
C MET A 7 4.56 -6.17 2.62
N VAL A 8 4.26 -4.95 3.04
CA VAL A 8 5.19 -4.13 3.85
C VAL A 8 4.84 -4.30 5.32
N ALA A 9 5.79 -4.78 6.10
CA ALA A 9 5.60 -5.12 7.50
C ALA A 9 6.58 -4.37 8.42
N PHE A 10 6.08 -3.93 9.56
CA PHE A 10 6.87 -3.37 10.65
C PHE A 10 6.28 -3.81 11.98
N LYS A 11 7.00 -4.68 12.71
CA LYS A 11 6.57 -5.22 14.02
C LYS A 11 5.15 -5.83 14.00
N SER A 12 4.82 -6.58 12.94
CA SER A 12 3.46 -7.10 12.66
C SER A 12 3.45 -8.64 12.53
N GLU A 13 4.26 -9.35 13.31
CA GLU A 13 4.53 -10.80 13.14
C GLU A 13 3.25 -11.65 13.05
N SER A 14 2.32 -11.52 14.00
CA SER A 14 1.09 -12.31 14.03
C SER A 14 0.18 -12.08 12.82
N LEU A 15 0.13 -10.83 12.32
CA LEU A 15 -0.68 -10.45 11.17
C LEU A 15 -0.10 -11.00 9.87
N ILE A 16 1.24 -11.06 9.76
CA ILE A 16 1.93 -11.60 8.58
C ILE A 16 1.55 -13.07 8.38
N TYR A 17 1.64 -13.92 9.42
CA TYR A 17 1.28 -15.34 9.32
C TYR A 17 -0.16 -15.52 8.85
N ARG A 18 -1.09 -14.84 9.50
CA ARG A 18 -2.51 -14.91 9.15
C ARG A 18 -2.78 -14.49 7.70
N ASN A 19 -2.06 -13.47 7.22
CA ASN A 19 -2.23 -12.99 5.86
C ASN A 19 -1.61 -13.95 4.83
N ILE A 20 -0.42 -14.51 5.10
CA ILE A 20 0.21 -15.50 4.22
C ILE A 20 -0.69 -16.73 4.07
N GLU A 21 -1.28 -17.22 5.16
CA GLU A 21 -2.16 -18.40 5.18
C GLU A 21 -3.47 -18.19 4.40
N ASN A 22 -3.89 -16.94 4.24
CA ASN A 22 -5.08 -16.59 3.47
C ASN A 22 -4.87 -16.75 1.95
N PHE A 23 -3.62 -16.67 1.46
CA PHE A 23 -3.32 -16.85 0.05
C PHE A 23 -3.08 -18.32 -0.30
N SER A 24 -3.40 -18.70 -1.54
CA SER A 24 -3.11 -20.06 -2.02
C SER A 24 -1.61 -20.34 -2.03
N ASN A 25 -1.22 -21.62 -1.89
CA ASN A 25 0.18 -22.05 -1.93
C ASN A 25 0.89 -21.73 -3.26
N ASN A 26 0.15 -21.44 -4.32
CA ASN A 26 0.68 -21.06 -5.62
C ASN A 26 0.89 -19.54 -5.78
N THR A 27 0.46 -18.75 -4.79
CA THR A 27 0.65 -17.28 -4.80
C THR A 27 2.06 -16.94 -4.35
N LYS A 28 2.80 -16.20 -5.17
CA LYS A 28 4.10 -15.65 -4.76
C LYS A 28 3.89 -14.49 -3.81
N ILE A 29 4.60 -14.49 -2.68
CA ILE A 29 4.53 -13.44 -1.68
C ILE A 29 5.92 -12.90 -1.41
N ILE A 30 6.07 -11.59 -1.39
CA ILE A 30 7.28 -10.90 -0.96
C ILE A 30 6.91 -10.02 0.23
N VAL A 31 7.47 -10.33 1.38
CA VAL A 31 7.35 -9.52 2.60
C VAL A 31 8.58 -8.65 2.73
N ILE A 32 8.40 -7.33 2.77
CA ILE A 32 9.47 -6.39 3.11
C ILE A 32 9.35 -6.09 4.60
N GLU A 33 10.28 -6.61 5.36
CA GLU A 33 10.29 -6.53 6.81
C GLU A 33 11.20 -5.39 7.28
N ASN A 34 10.59 -4.29 7.72
CA ASN A 34 11.26 -3.02 8.03
C ASN A 34 11.80 -2.92 9.47
N SER A 35 11.63 -3.96 10.32
CA SER A 35 12.17 -3.96 11.69
C SER A 35 13.46 -4.75 11.85
N GLY A 36 13.95 -5.39 10.78
CA GLY A 36 15.19 -6.17 10.79
C GLY A 36 15.06 -7.52 11.52
N ASN A 37 13.86 -8.08 11.63
CA ASN A 37 13.60 -9.33 12.38
C ASN A 37 14.07 -10.57 11.61
N LEU A 38 15.34 -10.94 11.79
CA LEU A 38 15.94 -12.12 11.16
C LEU A 38 15.29 -13.44 11.60
N SER A 39 14.83 -13.52 12.85
CA SER A 39 14.13 -14.72 13.36
C SER A 39 12.82 -14.94 12.61
N LEU A 40 12.03 -13.89 12.42
CA LEU A 40 10.81 -13.91 11.65
C LEU A 40 11.05 -14.35 10.20
N LYS A 41 12.08 -13.78 9.55
CA LYS A 41 12.48 -14.18 8.19
C LYS A 41 12.74 -15.68 8.10
N LYS A 42 13.58 -16.22 8.97
CA LYS A 42 13.90 -17.66 8.98
C LYS A 42 12.67 -18.51 9.16
N LYS A 43 11.80 -18.18 10.12
CA LYS A 43 10.54 -18.92 10.38
C LYS A 43 9.61 -18.91 9.17
N ILE A 44 9.40 -17.76 8.54
CA ILE A 44 8.51 -17.64 7.37
C ILE A 44 9.05 -18.45 6.19
N GLU A 45 10.30 -18.24 5.80
CA GLU A 45 10.90 -18.90 4.61
C GLU A 45 11.07 -20.41 4.80
N THR A 46 11.14 -20.91 6.04
CA THR A 46 11.14 -22.34 6.35
C THR A 46 9.75 -22.95 6.14
N ASN A 47 8.69 -22.29 6.60
CA ASN A 47 7.33 -22.82 6.63
C ASN A 47 6.54 -22.55 5.34
N TYR A 48 6.83 -21.44 4.64
CA TYR A 48 6.08 -20.99 3.46
C TYR A 48 6.99 -20.84 2.25
N LYS A 49 7.08 -21.90 1.43
CA LYS A 49 8.01 -21.95 0.28
C LYS A 49 7.68 -20.97 -0.85
N ASN A 50 6.44 -20.46 -0.89
CA ASN A 50 5.96 -19.43 -1.81
C ASN A 50 6.23 -18.01 -1.32
N THR A 51 6.81 -17.85 -0.14
CA THR A 51 7.04 -16.54 0.49
C THR A 51 8.53 -16.26 0.64
N LYS A 52 8.95 -15.08 0.19
CA LYS A 52 10.29 -14.54 0.40
C LYS A 52 10.23 -13.34 1.33
N VAL A 53 11.11 -13.29 2.33
CA VAL A 53 11.22 -12.15 3.24
C VAL A 53 12.51 -11.38 2.96
N ILE A 54 12.39 -10.08 2.74
CA ILE A 54 13.50 -9.17 2.52
C ILE A 54 13.60 -8.27 3.74
N LEU A 55 14.69 -8.39 4.49
CA LEU A 55 14.98 -7.46 5.58
C LEU A 55 15.40 -6.12 5.00
N ASN A 56 14.83 -5.06 5.52
CA ASN A 56 15.06 -3.72 5.05
C ASN A 56 15.18 -2.75 6.23
N GLU A 57 15.95 -1.69 6.05
CA GLU A 57 15.93 -0.55 6.95
C GLU A 57 14.62 0.21 6.79
N ASN A 58 14.01 0.65 7.90
CA ASN A 58 12.75 1.37 7.82
C ASN A 58 12.92 2.79 7.25
N ARG A 59 12.81 2.88 5.94
CA ARG A 59 12.82 4.13 5.17
C ARG A 59 11.43 4.56 4.70
N GLY A 60 10.37 4.01 5.32
CA GLY A 60 8.98 4.29 5.02
C GLY A 60 8.30 3.25 4.13
N PHE A 61 6.97 3.39 4.02
CA PHE A 61 6.13 2.44 3.28
C PHE A 61 6.46 2.44 1.78
N GLY A 62 6.52 3.61 1.15
CA GLY A 62 6.75 3.75 -0.29
C GLY A 62 8.08 3.12 -0.75
N HIS A 63 9.17 3.37 0.01
CA HIS A 63 10.46 2.75 -0.26
C HIS A 63 10.40 1.22 -0.20
N ALA A 64 9.79 0.67 0.85
CA ALA A 64 9.64 -0.77 1.02
C ALA A 64 8.78 -1.40 -0.09
N ALA A 65 7.67 -0.78 -0.44
CA ALA A 65 6.80 -1.24 -1.52
C ALA A 65 7.52 -1.22 -2.89
N ASN A 66 8.29 -0.17 -3.19
CA ASN A 66 9.13 -0.10 -4.39
C ASN A 66 10.18 -1.20 -4.43
N LEU A 67 10.81 -1.47 -3.29
CA LEU A 67 11.78 -2.56 -3.16
C LEU A 67 11.12 -3.90 -3.48
N GLY A 68 9.94 -4.17 -2.91
CA GLY A 68 9.16 -5.38 -3.21
C GLY A 68 8.82 -5.51 -4.69
N ALA A 69 8.40 -4.44 -5.34
CA ALA A 69 8.11 -4.41 -6.78
C ALA A 69 9.34 -4.73 -7.65
N LYS A 70 10.54 -4.27 -7.24
CA LYS A 70 11.80 -4.58 -7.92
C LYS A 70 12.17 -6.06 -7.83
N TYR A 71 11.91 -6.70 -6.68
CA TYR A 71 12.19 -8.12 -6.48
C TYR A 71 11.15 -9.06 -7.10
N ALA A 72 9.96 -8.58 -7.39
CA ALA A 72 8.93 -9.36 -8.05
C ALA A 72 9.31 -9.64 -9.51
N ASN A 73 8.98 -10.83 -10.02
CA ASN A 73 9.22 -11.26 -11.38
C ASN A 73 7.95 -11.70 -12.12
N THR A 74 6.78 -11.31 -11.61
CA THR A 74 5.47 -11.57 -12.19
C THR A 74 4.94 -10.33 -12.87
N LYS A 75 3.97 -10.51 -13.75
CA LYS A 75 3.35 -9.42 -14.51
C LYS A 75 2.58 -8.44 -13.64
N TYR A 76 1.94 -8.96 -12.58
CA TYR A 76 1.08 -8.16 -11.72
C TYR A 76 1.59 -8.12 -10.29
N LEU A 77 1.28 -7.03 -9.60
CA LEU A 77 1.58 -6.81 -8.19
C LEU A 77 0.28 -6.50 -7.43
N LEU A 78 0.08 -7.18 -6.31
CA LEU A 78 -0.94 -6.83 -5.32
C LEU A 78 -0.22 -6.22 -4.11
N PHE A 79 -0.45 -4.95 -3.85
CA PHE A 79 0.06 -4.28 -2.65
C PHE A 79 -0.97 -4.35 -1.54
N CYS A 80 -0.58 -4.86 -0.40
CA CYS A 80 -1.44 -4.91 0.79
C CYS A 80 -0.60 -4.78 2.08
N SER A 81 -1.23 -4.30 3.14
CA SER A 81 -0.65 -4.34 4.49
C SER A 81 -0.90 -5.70 5.15
N PRO A 82 -0.14 -6.11 6.18
CA PRO A 82 -0.34 -7.37 6.88
C PRO A 82 -1.73 -7.52 7.51
N ASP A 83 -2.42 -6.42 7.79
CA ASP A 83 -3.77 -6.37 8.36
C ASP A 83 -4.89 -6.38 7.32
N ASN A 84 -4.58 -6.38 6.03
CA ASN A 84 -5.57 -6.43 4.95
C ASN A 84 -5.71 -7.86 4.40
N ILE A 85 -6.73 -8.56 4.81
CA ILE A 85 -7.06 -9.90 4.33
C ILE A 85 -7.93 -9.79 3.07
N VAL A 86 -7.38 -10.13 1.93
CA VAL A 86 -8.09 -10.15 0.65
C VAL A 86 -8.99 -11.38 0.56
N GLU A 87 -10.17 -11.28 -0.02
CA GLU A 87 -11.08 -12.41 -0.19
C GLU A 87 -10.45 -13.58 -0.96
N ASN A 88 -10.96 -14.77 -0.72
CA ASN A 88 -10.57 -15.97 -1.47
C ASN A 88 -10.81 -15.75 -2.98
N ASN A 89 -9.86 -16.20 -3.81
CA ASN A 89 -9.86 -15.98 -5.27
C ASN A 89 -9.81 -14.49 -5.71
N GLY A 90 -9.48 -13.56 -4.79
CA GLY A 90 -9.38 -12.13 -5.12
C GLY A 90 -8.31 -11.85 -6.18
N ILE A 91 -7.17 -12.58 -6.12
CA ILE A 91 -6.09 -12.41 -7.10
C ILE A 91 -6.52 -12.90 -8.49
N GLU A 92 -7.19 -14.05 -8.57
CA GLU A 92 -7.71 -14.59 -9.83
C GLU A 92 -8.73 -13.64 -10.48
N LYS A 93 -9.62 -13.07 -9.65
CA LYS A 93 -10.57 -12.05 -10.10
C LYS A 93 -9.85 -10.80 -10.63
N LEU A 94 -8.81 -10.34 -9.92
CA LEU A 94 -7.98 -9.19 -10.35
C LEU A 94 -7.28 -9.46 -11.67
N GLU A 95 -6.66 -10.63 -11.84
CA GLU A 95 -6.04 -11.03 -13.11
C GLU A 95 -7.05 -11.10 -14.25
N LYS A 96 -8.28 -11.58 -13.99
CA LYS A 96 -9.36 -11.61 -14.98
C LYS A 96 -9.77 -10.19 -15.40
N ILE A 97 -10.03 -9.31 -14.44
CA ILE A 97 -10.37 -7.90 -14.69
C ILE A 97 -9.25 -7.19 -15.48
N SER A 98 -7.98 -7.46 -15.14
CA SER A 98 -6.84 -6.88 -15.86
C SER A 98 -6.81 -7.29 -17.33
N LYS A 99 -7.05 -8.57 -17.63
CA LYS A 99 -7.13 -9.07 -19.00
C LYS A 99 -8.30 -8.46 -19.77
N GLU A 100 -9.48 -8.32 -19.14
CA GLU A 100 -10.64 -7.65 -19.73
C GLU A 100 -10.34 -6.18 -20.10
N LEU A 101 -9.57 -5.49 -19.27
CA LEU A 101 -9.09 -4.14 -19.51
C LEU A 101 -7.87 -4.08 -20.45
N LYS A 102 -7.40 -5.23 -20.95
CA LYS A 102 -6.19 -5.36 -21.79
C LYS A 102 -4.96 -4.73 -21.13
N ASP A 103 -4.89 -4.80 -19.79
CA ASP A 103 -3.85 -4.18 -18.94
C ASP A 103 -3.71 -2.65 -19.10
N ASN A 104 -4.73 -2.01 -19.66
CA ASN A 104 -4.77 -0.56 -19.87
C ASN A 104 -5.45 0.14 -18.67
N PHE A 105 -4.73 0.21 -17.58
CA PHE A 105 -5.13 0.89 -16.33
C PHE A 105 -3.88 1.25 -15.51
N GLY A 106 -4.00 2.31 -14.71
CA GLY A 106 -2.98 2.67 -13.73
C GLY A 106 -3.04 1.78 -12.50
N LEU A 107 -4.22 1.70 -11.85
CA LEU A 107 -4.44 0.86 -10.67
C LEU A 107 -5.85 0.25 -10.66
N LEU A 108 -5.98 -0.95 -10.07
CA LEU A 108 -7.24 -1.51 -9.59
C LEU A 108 -7.24 -1.43 -8.07
N VAL A 109 -8.12 -0.64 -7.50
CA VAL A 109 -8.25 -0.44 -6.06
C VAL A 109 -9.34 -1.35 -5.52
N LEU A 110 -8.98 -2.21 -4.58
CA LEU A 110 -9.93 -3.09 -3.93
C LEU A 110 -10.86 -2.29 -3.04
N SER A 111 -12.14 -2.64 -3.01
CA SER A 111 -13.10 -1.95 -2.16
C SER A 111 -14.22 -2.88 -1.73
N ASP A 112 -14.71 -2.64 -0.50
CA ASP A 112 -15.94 -3.24 0.05
C ASP A 112 -17.16 -2.69 -0.70
N ILE A 113 -17.34 -3.06 -1.95
CA ILE A 113 -18.55 -2.76 -2.68
C ILE A 113 -19.47 -3.97 -2.49
N ASN A 114 -20.71 -3.77 -2.06
CA ASN A 114 -21.72 -4.81 -1.96
C ASN A 114 -21.75 -5.65 -3.24
N GLU A 115 -21.79 -6.98 -3.11
CA GLU A 115 -21.70 -7.98 -4.19
C GLU A 115 -22.65 -7.74 -5.39
N ASN A 116 -23.66 -6.88 -5.23
CA ASN A 116 -24.61 -6.50 -6.27
C ASN A 116 -24.10 -5.40 -7.24
N GLN A 117 -22.92 -4.81 -6.98
CA GLN A 117 -22.31 -3.84 -7.90
C GLN A 117 -21.24 -4.50 -8.75
N THR A 118 -21.61 -5.00 -9.89
CA THR A 118 -20.70 -5.55 -10.94
C THR A 118 -19.85 -4.49 -11.63
N LEU A 119 -19.91 -3.24 -11.21
CA LEU A 119 -19.35 -2.11 -11.95
C LEU A 119 -18.00 -1.68 -11.40
N LYS A 120 -17.02 -1.66 -12.29
CA LYS A 120 -15.75 -0.94 -12.11
C LYS A 120 -16.04 0.56 -12.04
N VAL A 121 -15.80 1.18 -10.89
CA VAL A 121 -16.01 2.63 -10.72
C VAL A 121 -14.70 3.37 -10.96
N LYS A 122 -14.69 4.26 -11.95
CA LYS A 122 -13.51 5.07 -12.26
C LYS A 122 -13.27 6.12 -11.16
N ILE A 123 -12.03 6.15 -10.66
CA ILE A 123 -11.57 7.15 -9.69
C ILE A 123 -11.13 8.40 -10.46
N THR A 124 -11.75 9.53 -10.17
CA THR A 124 -11.45 10.82 -10.81
C THR A 124 -10.85 11.85 -9.84
N LYS A 125 -10.75 11.50 -8.56
CA LYS A 125 -10.22 12.39 -7.50
C LYS A 125 -9.17 11.67 -6.68
N VAL A 126 -8.22 12.42 -6.16
CA VAL A 126 -7.21 11.91 -5.23
C VAL A 126 -7.89 11.36 -3.98
N THR A 127 -7.57 10.13 -3.63
CA THR A 127 -8.07 9.42 -2.45
C THR A 127 -6.99 8.50 -1.91
N GLY A 128 -7.01 8.23 -0.61
CA GLY A 128 -6.16 7.20 -0.01
C GLY A 128 -6.59 5.79 -0.44
N VAL A 129 -5.63 4.91 -0.62
CA VAL A 129 -5.85 3.50 -0.98
C VAL A 129 -5.01 2.59 -0.09
N LEU A 130 -5.64 1.55 0.46
CA LEU A 130 -5.01 0.61 1.38
C LEU A 130 -4.55 -0.69 0.70
N CYS A 131 -5.27 -1.10 -0.34
CA CYS A 131 -5.00 -2.33 -1.07
C CYS A 131 -5.28 -2.09 -2.56
N PHE A 132 -4.31 -2.38 -3.42
CA PHE A 132 -4.46 -2.15 -4.85
C PHE A 132 -3.59 -3.09 -5.68
N PHE A 133 -3.98 -3.25 -6.93
CA PHE A 133 -3.35 -4.11 -7.92
C PHE A 133 -2.84 -3.29 -9.09
N ALA A 134 -1.68 -3.64 -9.61
CA ALA A 134 -1.02 -2.92 -10.68
C ALA A 134 -0.33 -3.87 -11.67
N VAL A 135 -0.17 -3.42 -12.92
CA VAL A 135 0.78 -4.00 -13.85
C VAL A 135 2.19 -3.59 -13.42
N ARG A 136 3.06 -4.55 -13.14
CA ARG A 136 4.40 -4.31 -12.58
C ARG A 136 5.21 -3.31 -13.40
N ASP A 137 5.29 -3.51 -14.71
CA ASP A 137 6.12 -2.67 -15.57
C ASP A 137 5.60 -1.24 -15.65
N ASN A 138 4.27 -1.05 -15.65
CA ASN A 138 3.66 0.28 -15.60
C ASN A 138 3.97 0.98 -14.27
N PHE A 139 3.88 0.25 -13.15
CA PHE A 139 4.23 0.78 -11.83
C PHE A 139 5.69 1.22 -11.76
N ILE A 140 6.61 0.39 -12.27
CA ILE A 140 8.04 0.71 -12.30
C ILE A 140 8.33 1.90 -13.24
N LYS A 141 7.71 1.92 -14.42
CA LYS A 141 7.87 3.02 -15.40
C LYS A 141 7.39 4.37 -14.83
N LEU A 142 6.39 4.35 -13.96
CA LEU A 142 5.90 5.53 -13.24
C LEU A 142 6.82 5.93 -12.05
N ASN A 143 7.93 5.23 -11.83
CA ASN A 143 8.82 5.34 -10.67
C ASN A 143 8.17 4.95 -9.34
N GLY A 144 7.11 4.13 -9.35
CA GLY A 144 6.43 3.65 -8.16
C GLY A 144 5.99 4.76 -7.21
N PHE A 145 6.17 4.55 -5.91
CA PHE A 145 5.95 5.56 -4.88
C PHE A 145 7.11 6.58 -4.81
N ASP A 146 6.81 7.81 -4.45
CA ASP A 146 7.83 8.80 -4.11
C ASP A 146 8.39 8.50 -2.69
N GLU A 147 9.65 8.12 -2.63
CA GLU A 147 10.32 7.67 -1.39
C GLU A 147 10.64 8.82 -0.41
N ASN A 148 10.34 10.08 -0.76
CA ASN A 148 10.41 11.21 0.16
C ASN A 148 9.22 11.23 1.15
N PHE A 149 8.15 10.46 0.88
CA PHE A 149 7.10 10.19 1.86
C PHE A 149 7.53 9.02 2.74
N PHE A 150 7.76 9.29 4.01
CA PHE A 150 8.05 8.22 4.97
C PHE A 150 6.77 7.42 5.30
N LEU A 151 5.69 8.13 5.60
CA LEU A 151 4.39 7.57 5.96
C LEU A 151 3.28 8.58 5.63
N TYR A 152 2.17 8.09 5.07
CA TYR A 152 1.02 8.86 4.60
C TYR A 152 1.28 9.71 3.36
N TYR A 153 0.26 9.92 2.55
CA TYR A 153 0.25 10.66 1.28
C TYR A 153 1.07 10.06 0.14
N GLU A 154 1.83 9.00 0.35
CA GLU A 154 2.53 8.29 -0.74
C GLU A 154 1.56 7.70 -1.76
N ASP A 155 0.43 7.18 -1.28
CA ASP A 155 -0.68 6.68 -2.10
C ASP A 155 -1.43 7.80 -2.80
N ASN A 156 -1.71 8.91 -2.10
CA ASN A 156 -2.32 10.10 -2.68
C ASN A 156 -1.44 10.71 -3.79
N ASP A 157 -0.11 10.71 -3.61
CA ASP A 157 0.84 11.15 -4.62
C ASP A 157 0.82 10.24 -5.84
N LEU A 158 0.82 8.94 -5.65
CA LEU A 158 0.73 7.96 -6.73
C LEU A 158 -0.56 8.16 -7.54
N ILE A 159 -1.71 8.23 -6.88
CA ILE A 159 -3.01 8.50 -7.52
C ILE A 159 -2.97 9.83 -8.29
N LYS A 160 -2.42 10.89 -7.68
CA LYS A 160 -2.33 12.21 -8.31
C LYS A 160 -1.48 12.18 -9.59
N ARG A 161 -0.35 11.46 -9.58
CA ARG A 161 0.51 11.30 -10.76
C ARG A 161 -0.17 10.49 -11.86
N LEU A 162 -0.87 9.42 -11.51
CA LEU A 162 -1.64 8.62 -12.47
C LEU A 162 -2.74 9.46 -13.13
N LEU A 163 -3.55 10.18 -12.35
CA LEU A 163 -4.61 11.04 -12.88
C LEU A 163 -4.04 12.16 -13.77
N LYS A 164 -2.88 12.72 -13.41
CA LYS A 164 -2.20 13.73 -14.24
C LYS A 164 -1.70 13.19 -15.58
N ASN A 165 -1.34 11.89 -15.60
CA ASN A 165 -0.92 11.20 -16.82
C ASN A 165 -2.10 10.60 -17.61
N ASN A 166 -3.35 10.92 -17.24
CA ASN A 166 -4.59 10.37 -17.82
C ASN A 166 -4.68 8.84 -17.72
N GLU A 167 -4.04 8.24 -16.73
CA GLU A 167 -4.15 6.82 -16.46
C GLU A 167 -5.49 6.50 -15.77
N ASP A 168 -6.16 5.45 -16.22
CA ASP A 168 -7.42 5.02 -15.64
C ASP A 168 -7.20 4.27 -14.32
N ILE A 169 -7.91 4.67 -13.29
CA ILE A 169 -7.90 4.02 -11.98
C ILE A 169 -9.32 3.54 -11.69
N TYR A 170 -9.47 2.26 -11.33
CA TYR A 170 -10.79 1.70 -11.06
C TYR A 170 -10.87 1.16 -9.64
N LYS A 171 -12.00 1.45 -8.95
CA LYS A 171 -12.44 0.62 -7.82
C LYS A 171 -13.06 -0.64 -8.38
N VAL A 172 -12.67 -1.77 -7.82
CA VAL A 172 -13.17 -3.09 -8.24
C VAL A 172 -13.85 -3.80 -7.08
N PRO A 173 -14.92 -4.59 -7.33
CA PRO A 173 -15.68 -5.28 -6.31
C PRO A 173 -14.95 -6.54 -5.84
N ILE A 174 -13.84 -6.34 -5.17
CA ILE A 174 -13.05 -7.39 -4.53
C ILE A 174 -12.88 -7.01 -3.09
N ASN A 175 -13.52 -7.79 -2.22
CA ASN A 175 -13.59 -7.51 -0.81
C ASN A 175 -12.24 -7.77 -0.13
N TYR A 176 -11.89 -6.92 0.80
CA TYR A 176 -10.83 -7.18 1.76
C TYR A 176 -11.26 -6.75 3.15
N LYS A 177 -10.82 -7.49 4.15
CA LYS A 177 -11.11 -7.20 5.55
C LYS A 177 -9.87 -6.55 6.17
N ASN A 178 -10.01 -5.32 6.65
CA ASN A 178 -8.99 -4.70 7.48
C ASN A 178 -9.17 -5.16 8.94
N LEU A 179 -8.15 -5.79 9.49
CA LEU A 179 -8.20 -6.34 10.85
C LEU A 179 -7.97 -5.28 11.94
N LEU A 180 -7.71 -4.02 11.55
CA LEU A 180 -7.39 -2.91 12.48
C LEU A 180 -6.27 -3.23 13.47
N GLY A 181 -5.49 -4.28 13.23
CA GLY A 181 -4.49 -4.81 14.15
C GLY A 181 -3.18 -4.03 14.22
N SER A 182 -2.95 -3.10 13.31
CA SER A 182 -1.84 -2.15 13.38
C SER A 182 -2.11 -1.00 14.37
N HIS A 183 -3.34 -0.93 14.87
CA HIS A 183 -3.76 -0.03 15.94
C HIS A 183 -3.84 -0.82 17.23
N ASN A 184 -2.70 -1.20 17.82
CA ASN A 184 -2.70 -1.61 19.21
C ASN A 184 -3.35 -0.50 20.03
N SER A 185 -4.41 -0.86 20.77
CA SER A 185 -5.16 0.02 21.67
C SER A 185 -4.29 0.65 22.80
N GLU A 186 -3.04 0.23 22.89
CA GLU A 186 -1.98 0.83 23.69
C GLU A 186 -1.04 1.66 22.80
N LEU A 187 -1.60 2.64 22.08
CA LEU A 187 -0.77 3.66 21.44
C LEU A 187 -0.14 4.51 22.54
N ASN A 188 1.09 4.17 22.88
CA ASN A 188 1.90 5.03 23.72
C ASN A 188 1.98 6.43 23.10
N PHE A 189 1.79 7.47 23.88
CA PHE A 189 1.86 8.87 23.48
C PHE A 189 3.00 9.18 22.45
N PRO A 190 4.23 8.65 22.61
CA PRO A 190 5.29 8.84 21.61
C PRO A 190 4.96 8.33 20.22
N VAL A 191 4.20 7.25 20.08
CA VAL A 191 3.82 6.68 18.77
C VAL A 191 2.81 7.57 18.08
N GLU A 192 1.84 8.11 18.81
CA GLU A 192 0.84 9.05 18.25
C GLU A 192 1.48 10.36 17.79
N VAL A 193 2.39 10.91 18.60
CA VAL A 193 3.14 12.13 18.25
C VAL A 193 3.92 11.91 16.96
N ASN A 194 4.63 10.78 16.85
CA ASN A 194 5.42 10.46 15.66
C ASN A 194 4.53 10.27 14.41
N ARG A 195 3.38 9.61 14.55
CA ARG A 195 2.40 9.46 13.43
C ARG A 195 1.83 10.79 12.99
N ASN A 196 1.44 11.65 13.92
CA ASN A 196 0.93 12.99 13.64
C ASN A 196 1.99 13.87 12.97
N TRP A 197 3.25 13.75 13.38
CA TRP A 197 4.38 14.42 12.75
C TRP A 197 4.54 14.01 11.29
N HIS A 198 4.56 12.71 11.01
CA HIS A 198 4.66 12.20 9.63
C HIS A 198 3.45 12.62 8.79
N LEU A 199 2.23 12.57 9.34
CA LEU A 199 1.04 13.01 8.63
C LEU A 199 1.12 14.49 8.23
N MET A 200 1.55 15.36 9.14
CA MET A 200 1.70 16.79 8.91
C MET A 200 2.80 17.07 7.87
N TRP A 201 3.97 16.45 8.02
CA TRP A 201 5.09 16.60 7.09
C TRP A 201 4.73 16.12 5.69
N SER A 202 4.14 14.94 5.58
CA SER A 202 3.72 14.36 4.30
C SER A 202 2.65 15.20 3.62
N LYS A 203 1.69 15.74 4.38
CA LYS A 203 0.70 16.68 3.85
C LYS A 203 1.37 17.96 3.30
N PHE A 204 2.32 18.52 4.04
CA PHE A 204 3.06 19.68 3.58
C PHE A 204 3.83 19.36 2.29
N TYR A 205 4.58 18.26 2.27
CA TYR A 205 5.36 17.85 1.11
C TYR A 205 4.48 17.57 -0.11
N PHE A 206 3.35 16.86 0.05
CA PHE A 206 2.37 16.64 -1.00
C PHE A 206 1.85 17.94 -1.59
N ASN A 207 1.42 18.87 -0.73
CA ASN A 207 0.90 20.16 -1.18
C ASN A 207 1.98 21.02 -1.85
N LYS A 208 3.21 21.02 -1.32
CA LYS A 208 4.35 21.69 -1.94
C LYS A 208 4.63 21.15 -3.35
N LYS A 209 4.65 19.82 -3.49
CA LYS A 209 4.93 19.13 -4.75
C LYS A 209 3.88 19.40 -5.83
N HIS A 210 2.61 19.44 -5.45
CA HIS A 210 1.49 19.49 -6.41
C HIS A 210 0.85 20.86 -6.59
N TYR A 211 0.93 21.75 -5.58
CA TYR A 211 0.24 23.03 -5.56
C TYR A 211 1.15 24.22 -5.23
N GLY A 212 2.42 23.96 -4.94
CA GLY A 212 3.41 24.99 -4.63
C GLY A 212 3.55 25.31 -3.15
N TYR A 213 4.64 26.03 -2.83
CA TYR A 213 5.08 26.28 -1.45
C TYR A 213 4.07 27.07 -0.63
N PHE A 214 3.52 28.13 -1.21
CA PHE A 214 2.57 29.01 -0.52
C PHE A 214 1.29 28.28 -0.10
N TYR A 215 0.72 27.51 -1.01
CA TYR A 215 -0.44 26.66 -0.69
C TYR A 215 -0.12 25.63 0.38
N ALA A 216 1.04 24.99 0.29
CA ALA A 216 1.48 24.02 1.29
C ALA A 216 1.53 24.63 2.69
N PHE A 217 2.12 25.80 2.81
CA PHE A 217 2.21 26.52 4.08
C PHE A 217 0.82 26.83 4.66
N LEU A 218 -0.03 27.50 3.89
CA LEU A 218 -1.38 27.88 4.35
C LEU A 218 -2.24 26.67 4.74
N SER A 219 -2.18 25.59 3.96
CA SER A 219 -2.99 24.40 4.20
C SER A 219 -2.50 23.53 5.36
N THR A 220 -1.24 23.64 5.75
CA THR A 220 -0.63 22.82 6.82
C THR A 220 -0.50 23.59 8.14
N PHE A 221 -0.39 24.90 8.11
CA PHE A 221 -0.21 25.76 9.28
C PHE A 221 -1.25 25.55 10.41
N PRO A 222 -2.56 25.41 10.12
CA PRO A 222 -3.54 25.11 11.18
C PRO A 222 -3.29 23.80 11.91
N TYR A 223 -2.73 22.79 11.22
CA TYR A 223 -2.39 21.49 11.83
C TYR A 223 -1.16 21.61 12.71
N LEU A 224 -0.18 22.44 12.33
CA LEU A 224 0.99 22.75 13.16
C LEU A 224 0.56 23.39 14.49
N ILE A 225 -0.30 24.41 14.42
CA ILE A 225 -0.83 25.06 15.63
C ILE A 225 -1.54 24.05 16.53
N ARG A 226 -2.42 23.21 15.97
CA ARG A 226 -3.12 22.18 16.75
C ARG A 226 -2.17 21.16 17.38
N ALA A 227 -1.09 20.78 16.70
CA ALA A 227 -0.08 19.90 17.23
C ALA A 227 0.66 20.54 18.42
N LEU A 228 1.01 21.83 18.32
CA LEU A 228 1.67 22.57 19.41
C LEU A 228 0.78 22.79 20.63
N ILE A 229 -0.53 22.93 20.46
CA ILE A 229 -1.49 23.10 21.57
C ILE A 229 -1.74 21.76 22.32
N LYS A 230 -1.50 20.61 21.68
CA LYS A 230 -1.71 19.29 22.28
C LYS A 230 -0.47 18.70 22.97
N ILE A 231 0.66 19.39 22.90
CA ILE A 231 1.89 19.08 23.63
C ILE A 231 1.90 19.81 24.96
#